data_0a7c1aef92e9d809fb2be495c08c1be2
#
_entry.id   0a7c1aef92e9d809fb2be495c08c1be2
#
_cell.length_a   1.000
_cell.length_b   1.000
_cell.length_c   1.000
_cell.angle_alpha   90.00
_cell.angle_beta   90.00
_cell.angle_gamma   90.00
#
_symmetry.space_group_name_H-M   'P 1'
#
loop_
_entity.id
_entity.type
_entity.pdbx_description
1 polymer ?
#
loop_
_entity_poly.entity_id
_entity_poly.type
_entity_poly.pdbx_seq_one_letter_code
_entity_poly.pdbx_strand_id
1 'polypeptide(L)'
;MKTEVREAAVVTVAVALGGVLLGLLWWWLAPHVPLVGDIVDKSWVVYLADSEGEQAIGVDGTFTLLALALGVASALAVFLWRRRGGVPLVVALGVGGLLASLLAWRIGVWLGPAQDVIAHARQVGKGVTFSAPLKLGAKGALLTWSLAALIVHLGLTALFGPRDPEPYLQNPAPKDPYGAPLP
;
A
#
# COMPACT_ATOMS: atom_id res chain seq x y z
N MET A 1 14.14 -3.29 -23.63
CA MET A 1 13.60 -1.95 -23.31
C MET A 1 12.08 -1.82 -23.53
N LYS A 2 11.53 -1.92 -24.76
CA LYS A 2 10.06 -1.75 -24.95
C LYS A 2 9.21 -2.78 -24.19
N THR A 3 9.65 -4.01 -24.10
CA THR A 3 8.94 -5.08 -23.39
C THR A 3 8.98 -4.86 -21.87
N GLU A 4 10.10 -4.47 -21.31
CA GLU A 4 10.28 -4.20 -19.87
C GLU A 4 9.43 -3.01 -19.41
N VAL A 5 9.39 -1.93 -20.19
CA VAL A 5 8.54 -0.76 -19.90
C VAL A 5 7.07 -1.14 -19.94
N ARG A 6 6.65 -1.98 -20.91
CA ARG A 6 5.28 -2.47 -20.99
C ARG A 6 4.92 -3.33 -19.77
N GLU A 7 5.82 -4.22 -19.36
CA GLU A 7 5.62 -5.07 -18.18
C GLU A 7 5.54 -4.22 -16.90
N ALA A 8 6.44 -3.24 -16.74
CA ALA A 8 6.39 -2.30 -15.63
C ALA A 8 5.06 -1.52 -15.59
N ALA A 9 4.58 -1.06 -16.74
CA ALA A 9 3.29 -0.37 -16.83
C ALA A 9 2.13 -1.29 -16.44
N VAL A 10 2.11 -2.55 -16.90
CA VAL A 10 1.08 -3.53 -16.53
C VAL A 10 1.10 -3.81 -15.03
N VAL A 11 2.28 -4.00 -14.43
CA VAL A 11 2.42 -4.20 -12.98
C VAL A 11 1.93 -2.98 -12.21
N THR A 12 2.33 -1.76 -12.62
CA THR A 12 1.89 -0.52 -11.97
C THR A 12 0.36 -0.41 -11.97
N VAL A 13 -0.28 -0.64 -13.11
CA VAL A 13 -1.74 -0.57 -13.23
C VAL A 13 -2.42 -1.67 -12.42
N ALA A 14 -1.93 -2.92 -12.51
CA ALA A 14 -2.51 -4.04 -11.77
C ALA A 14 -2.43 -3.82 -10.25
N VAL A 15 -1.28 -3.36 -9.74
CA VAL A 15 -1.08 -3.05 -8.32
C VAL A 15 -1.96 -1.86 -7.91
N ALA A 16 -2.00 -0.79 -8.71
CA ALA A 16 -2.84 0.38 -8.44
C ALA A 16 -4.33 0.00 -8.34
N LEU A 17 -4.82 -0.85 -9.25
CA LEU A 17 -6.19 -1.37 -9.20
C LEU A 17 -6.46 -2.23 -7.95
N GLY A 18 -5.44 -2.90 -7.40
CA GLY A 18 -5.53 -3.56 -6.10
C GLY A 18 -5.89 -2.60 -4.95
N GLY A 19 -5.66 -1.30 -5.12
CA GLY A 19 -6.10 -0.25 -4.20
C GLY A 19 -7.61 -0.16 -4.04
N VAL A 20 -8.38 -0.56 -5.07
CA VAL A 20 -9.85 -0.66 -4.96
C VAL A 20 -10.22 -1.71 -3.91
N LEU A 21 -9.58 -2.88 -3.98
CA LEU A 21 -9.79 -3.96 -3.00
C LEU A 21 -9.40 -3.51 -1.59
N LEU A 22 -8.24 -2.86 -1.43
CA LEU A 22 -7.83 -2.32 -0.15
C LEU A 22 -8.83 -1.31 0.40
N GLY A 23 -9.32 -0.39 -0.43
CA GLY A 23 -10.29 0.63 -0.03
C GLY A 23 -11.61 0.03 0.43
N LEU A 24 -12.11 -0.99 -0.27
CA LEU A 24 -13.32 -1.73 0.09
C LEU A 24 -13.15 -2.50 1.41
N LEU A 25 -12.01 -3.22 1.55
CA LEU A 25 -11.70 -3.96 2.76
C LEU A 25 -11.54 -3.02 3.96
N TRP A 26 -10.86 -1.89 3.78
CA TRP A 26 -10.69 -0.91 4.83
C TRP A 26 -12.03 -0.29 5.26
N TRP A 27 -12.88 0.08 4.31
CA TRP A 27 -14.22 0.58 4.61
C TRP A 27 -15.06 -0.44 5.40
N TRP A 28 -14.94 -1.73 5.06
CA TRP A 28 -15.73 -2.78 5.70
C TRP A 28 -15.17 -3.23 7.07
N LEU A 29 -13.84 -3.29 7.21
CA LEU A 29 -13.17 -3.85 8.39
C LEU A 29 -12.74 -2.80 9.41
N ALA A 30 -12.66 -1.52 9.03
CA ALA A 30 -12.24 -0.47 9.95
C ALA A 30 -13.25 -0.31 11.09
N PRO A 31 -12.77 -0.16 12.34
CA PRO A 31 -13.65 0.07 13.47
C PRO A 31 -14.39 1.40 13.30
N HIS A 32 -15.65 1.43 13.76
CA HIS A 32 -16.48 2.63 13.71
C HIS A 32 -16.22 3.47 14.95
N VAL A 33 -15.76 4.70 14.75
CA VAL A 33 -15.51 5.65 15.83
C VAL A 33 -16.86 6.27 16.25
N PRO A 34 -17.34 6.05 17.49
CA PRO A 34 -18.62 6.57 17.93
C PRO A 34 -18.51 8.06 18.28
N LEU A 35 -19.42 8.86 17.71
CA LEU A 35 -19.58 10.28 18.00
C LEU A 35 -20.95 10.52 18.64
N VAL A 36 -21.04 11.56 19.48
CA VAL A 36 -22.28 12.05 20.07
C VAL A 36 -22.40 13.55 19.81
N GLY A 37 -23.58 13.97 19.37
CA GLY A 37 -23.93 15.38 19.22
C GLY A 37 -24.63 15.92 20.46
N ASP A 38 -24.24 17.10 20.93
CA ASP A 38 -24.92 17.84 21.98
C ASP A 38 -25.13 19.31 21.59
N ILE A 39 -25.94 20.01 22.37
CA ILE A 39 -26.18 21.45 22.22
C ILE A 39 -25.58 22.16 23.41
N VAL A 40 -24.55 22.94 23.17
CA VAL A 40 -23.88 23.80 24.14
C VAL A 40 -24.02 25.24 23.67
N ASP A 41 -24.51 26.13 24.53
CA ASP A 41 -24.70 27.57 24.24
C ASP A 41 -25.44 27.82 22.89
N LYS A 42 -26.52 27.06 22.68
CA LYS A 42 -27.35 27.10 21.45
C LYS A 42 -26.64 26.67 20.15
N SER A 43 -25.42 26.11 20.27
CA SER A 43 -24.64 25.60 19.14
C SER A 43 -24.50 24.07 19.20
N TRP A 44 -24.53 23.42 18.05
CA TRP A 44 -24.25 21.99 17.97
C TRP A 44 -22.76 21.73 18.11
N VAL A 45 -22.41 20.84 19.04
CA VAL A 45 -21.05 20.36 19.27
C VAL A 45 -21.04 18.85 19.11
N VAL A 46 -19.99 18.31 18.50
CA VAL A 46 -19.79 16.87 18.33
C VAL A 46 -18.51 16.47 19.01
N TYR A 47 -18.58 15.44 19.82
CA TYR A 47 -17.42 14.88 20.54
C TYR A 47 -17.41 13.36 20.47
N LEU A 48 -16.27 12.75 20.81
CA LEU A 48 -16.14 11.30 20.89
C LEU A 48 -17.03 10.79 22.03
N ALA A 49 -17.81 9.74 21.74
CA ALA A 49 -18.60 9.05 22.76
C ALA A 49 -17.70 8.30 23.76
N ASP A 50 -16.53 7.88 23.28
CA ASP A 50 -15.50 7.24 24.10
C ASP A 50 -14.24 8.12 24.09
N SER A 51 -13.78 8.50 25.30
CA SER A 51 -12.67 9.42 25.49
C SER A 51 -11.29 8.80 25.18
N GLU A 52 -11.18 7.49 25.12
CA GLU A 52 -9.88 6.82 24.94
C GLU A 52 -9.41 6.78 23.48
N GLY A 53 -10.31 6.95 22.50
CA GLY A 53 -9.96 7.11 21.09
C GLY A 53 -9.32 5.86 20.45
N GLU A 54 -9.40 4.70 21.07
CA GLU A 54 -8.81 3.44 20.59
C GLU A 54 -9.29 3.07 19.19
N GLN A 55 -10.56 3.32 18.90
CA GLN A 55 -11.14 3.04 17.59
C GLN A 55 -10.49 3.90 16.48
N ALA A 56 -10.08 5.13 16.78
CA ALA A 56 -9.39 5.99 15.82
C ALA A 56 -8.01 5.42 15.43
N ILE A 57 -7.27 4.89 16.42
CA ILE A 57 -6.00 4.19 16.18
C ILE A 57 -6.26 2.90 15.40
N GLY A 58 -7.34 2.18 15.72
CA GLY A 58 -7.77 0.96 15.03
C GLY A 58 -8.08 1.19 13.55
N VAL A 59 -8.62 2.34 13.17
CA VAL A 59 -8.87 2.71 11.76
C VAL A 59 -7.57 2.78 10.97
N ASP A 60 -6.55 3.45 11.51
CA ASP A 60 -5.22 3.57 10.89
C ASP A 60 -4.48 2.23 10.88
N GLY A 61 -4.59 1.47 11.98
CA GLY A 61 -4.01 0.14 12.12
C GLY A 61 -4.58 -0.85 11.09
N THR A 62 -5.89 -0.86 10.89
CA THR A 62 -6.55 -1.71 9.89
C THR A 62 -6.06 -1.39 8.49
N PHE A 63 -5.99 -0.10 8.11
CA PHE A 63 -5.43 0.30 6.83
C PHE A 63 -4.00 -0.20 6.65
N THR A 64 -3.16 0.01 7.67
CA THR A 64 -1.74 -0.35 7.65
C THR A 64 -1.55 -1.85 7.48
N LEU A 65 -2.29 -2.68 8.25
CA LEU A 65 -2.19 -4.14 8.17
C LEU A 65 -2.65 -4.68 6.82
N LEU A 66 -3.75 -4.17 6.29
CA LEU A 66 -4.24 -4.55 4.96
C LEU A 66 -3.26 -4.13 3.85
N ALA A 67 -2.72 -2.91 3.93
CA ALA A 67 -1.71 -2.41 2.99
C ALA A 67 -0.41 -3.24 3.05
N LEU A 68 0.02 -3.66 4.25
CA LEU A 68 1.15 -4.55 4.44
C LEU A 68 0.90 -5.92 3.76
N ALA A 69 -0.24 -6.54 4.05
CA ALA A 69 -0.59 -7.86 3.50
C ALA A 69 -0.65 -7.84 1.97
N LEU A 70 -1.31 -6.83 1.38
CA LEU A 70 -1.41 -6.69 -0.07
C LEU A 70 -0.07 -6.28 -0.71
N GLY A 71 0.77 -5.52 0.00
CA GLY A 71 2.14 -5.21 -0.42
C GLY A 71 2.99 -6.47 -0.52
N VAL A 72 2.96 -7.33 0.49
CA VAL A 72 3.63 -8.63 0.48
C VAL A 72 3.10 -9.52 -0.65
N ALA A 73 1.78 -9.61 -0.80
CA ALA A 73 1.15 -10.43 -1.83
C ALA A 73 1.53 -9.97 -3.25
N SER A 74 1.54 -8.65 -3.49
CA SER A 74 1.94 -8.09 -4.79
C SER A 74 3.41 -8.36 -5.10
N ALA A 75 4.30 -8.24 -4.11
CA ALA A 75 5.72 -8.56 -4.27
C ALA A 75 5.95 -10.03 -4.61
N LEU A 76 5.27 -10.94 -3.90
CA LEU A 76 5.32 -12.38 -4.17
C LEU A 76 4.83 -12.70 -5.58
N ALA A 77 3.68 -12.15 -5.97
CA ALA A 77 3.10 -12.36 -7.29
C ALA A 77 4.05 -11.91 -8.42
N VAL A 78 4.63 -10.71 -8.28
CA VAL A 78 5.58 -10.17 -9.28
C VAL A 78 6.86 -11.00 -9.30
N PHE A 79 7.39 -11.40 -8.14
CA PHE A 79 8.59 -12.24 -8.06
C PHE A 79 8.36 -13.62 -8.70
N LEU A 80 7.23 -14.27 -8.45
CA LEU A 80 6.91 -15.57 -9.04
C LEU A 80 6.72 -15.46 -10.55
N TRP A 81 6.15 -14.35 -11.03
CA TRP A 81 5.96 -14.12 -12.46
C TRP A 81 7.29 -13.79 -13.17
N ARG A 82 8.17 -12.99 -12.53
CA ARG A 82 9.41 -12.48 -13.14
C ARG A 82 10.56 -12.49 -12.14
N ARG A 83 11.21 -13.63 -11.96
CA ARG A 83 12.40 -13.78 -11.08
C ARG A 83 13.62 -12.96 -11.51
N ARG A 84 13.70 -12.55 -12.78
CA ARG A 84 14.74 -11.69 -13.35
C ARG A 84 14.23 -10.27 -13.59
N GLY A 85 13.36 -9.79 -12.71
CA GLY A 85 12.84 -8.43 -12.81
C GLY A 85 13.94 -7.40 -12.55
N GLY A 86 14.17 -6.51 -13.53
CA GLY A 86 15.11 -5.40 -13.40
C GLY A 86 14.52 -4.20 -12.65
N VAL A 87 15.30 -3.12 -12.62
CA VAL A 87 14.91 -1.82 -12.01
C VAL A 87 13.48 -1.38 -12.40
N PRO A 88 13.00 -1.53 -13.66
CA PRO A 88 11.65 -1.13 -14.02
C PRO A 88 10.54 -1.78 -13.21
N LEU A 89 10.68 -3.06 -12.82
CA LEU A 89 9.67 -3.76 -12.00
C LEU A 89 9.70 -3.29 -10.54
N VAL A 90 10.88 -2.98 -10.00
CA VAL A 90 11.02 -2.41 -8.65
C VAL A 90 10.32 -1.05 -8.58
N VAL A 91 10.56 -0.18 -9.56
CA VAL A 91 9.90 1.12 -9.67
C VAL A 91 8.38 0.95 -9.83
N ALA A 92 7.95 -0.01 -10.66
CA ALA A 92 6.54 -0.31 -10.87
C ALA A 92 5.82 -0.73 -9.58
N LEU A 93 6.46 -1.57 -8.74
CA LEU A 93 5.93 -1.96 -7.43
C LEU A 93 5.84 -0.78 -6.47
N GLY A 94 6.88 0.06 -6.41
CA GLY A 94 6.90 1.23 -5.55
C GLY A 94 5.82 2.25 -5.92
N VAL A 95 5.78 2.64 -7.20
CA VAL A 95 4.79 3.59 -7.72
C VAL A 95 3.38 3.01 -7.67
N GLY A 96 3.22 1.75 -8.12
CA GLY A 96 1.93 1.05 -8.09
C GLY A 96 1.36 0.94 -6.68
N GLY A 97 2.20 0.59 -5.69
CA GLY A 97 1.79 0.51 -4.27
C GLY A 97 1.37 1.86 -3.69
N LEU A 98 2.07 2.95 -4.05
CA LEU A 98 1.68 4.30 -3.64
C LEU A 98 0.33 4.71 -4.25
N LEU A 99 0.16 4.49 -5.54
CA LEU A 99 -1.11 4.76 -6.24
C LEU A 99 -2.25 3.91 -5.68
N ALA A 100 -1.99 2.63 -5.36
CA ALA A 100 -2.95 1.74 -4.71
C ALA A 100 -3.39 2.28 -3.35
N SER A 101 -2.46 2.71 -2.51
CA SER A 101 -2.77 3.28 -1.19
C SER A 101 -3.56 4.59 -1.29
N LEU A 102 -3.22 5.47 -2.24
CA LEU A 102 -3.95 6.72 -2.48
C LEU A 102 -5.38 6.44 -2.98
N LEU A 103 -5.53 5.50 -3.91
CA LEU A 103 -6.84 5.08 -4.43
C LEU A 103 -7.69 4.46 -3.32
N ALA A 104 -7.10 3.58 -2.52
CA ALA A 104 -7.75 2.95 -1.38
C ALA A 104 -8.26 3.98 -0.35
N TRP A 105 -7.40 4.93 0.01
CA TRP A 105 -7.79 6.01 0.91
C TRP A 105 -8.97 6.81 0.36
N ARG A 106 -8.94 7.18 -0.93
CA ARG A 106 -10.05 7.92 -1.56
C ARG A 106 -11.34 7.12 -1.58
N ILE A 107 -11.29 5.85 -1.95
CA ILE A 107 -12.47 4.96 -1.99
C ILE A 107 -13.04 4.76 -0.59
N GLY A 108 -12.21 4.46 0.41
CA GLY A 108 -12.67 4.25 1.77
C GLY A 108 -13.34 5.49 2.37
N VAL A 109 -12.74 6.68 2.16
CA VAL A 109 -13.35 7.95 2.61
C VAL A 109 -14.66 8.24 1.87
N TRP A 110 -14.73 7.94 0.57
CA TRP A 110 -15.93 8.18 -0.23
C TRP A 110 -17.09 7.25 0.12
N LEU A 111 -16.80 6.00 0.46
CA LEU A 111 -17.79 5.01 0.88
C LEU A 111 -18.17 5.13 2.36
N GLY A 112 -17.35 5.82 3.15
CA GLY A 112 -17.55 6.01 4.58
C GLY A 112 -18.74 6.92 4.92
N PRO A 113 -19.06 7.06 6.23
CA PRO A 113 -20.13 7.94 6.70
C PRO A 113 -19.96 9.40 6.28
N ALA A 114 -21.04 10.17 6.37
CA ALA A 114 -21.08 11.56 5.97
C ALA A 114 -19.95 12.41 6.59
N GLN A 115 -19.29 13.23 5.77
CA GLN A 115 -18.16 14.07 6.21
C GLN A 115 -18.60 15.24 7.09
N ASP A 116 -19.83 15.74 6.90
CA ASP A 116 -20.40 16.78 7.74
C ASP A 116 -21.02 16.19 9.02
N VAL A 117 -20.18 16.05 10.05
CA VAL A 117 -20.59 15.49 11.34
C VAL A 117 -21.62 16.35 12.07
N ILE A 118 -21.62 17.69 11.87
CA ILE A 118 -22.58 18.61 12.52
C ILE A 118 -23.95 18.46 11.87
N ALA A 119 -24.02 18.43 10.53
CA ALA A 119 -25.27 18.21 9.83
C ALA A 119 -25.86 16.83 10.18
N HIS A 120 -25.01 15.81 10.28
CA HIS A 120 -25.45 14.47 10.66
C HIS A 120 -25.95 14.41 12.11
N ALA A 121 -25.26 15.08 13.07
CA ALA A 121 -25.70 15.18 14.46
C ALA A 121 -27.08 15.84 14.58
N ARG A 122 -27.36 16.87 13.76
CA ARG A 122 -28.68 17.53 13.71
C ARG A 122 -29.77 16.62 13.22
N GLN A 123 -29.46 15.72 12.29
CA GLN A 123 -30.44 14.77 11.71
C GLN A 123 -30.78 13.64 12.69
N VAL A 124 -29.76 13.09 13.38
CA VAL A 124 -29.99 11.97 14.32
C VAL A 124 -30.50 12.43 15.68
N GLY A 125 -30.25 13.68 16.06
CA GLY A 125 -30.72 14.27 17.30
C GLY A 125 -29.69 14.30 18.44
N LYS A 126 -30.02 15.08 19.48
CA LYS A 126 -29.18 15.26 20.67
C LYS A 126 -29.01 13.95 21.45
N GLY A 127 -27.77 13.63 21.85
CA GLY A 127 -27.42 12.46 22.67
C GLY A 127 -27.45 11.12 21.91
N VAL A 128 -27.73 11.13 20.60
CA VAL A 128 -27.71 9.91 19.80
C VAL A 128 -26.30 9.65 19.28
N THR A 129 -25.82 8.42 19.45
CA THR A 129 -24.51 7.98 18.96
C THR A 129 -24.59 7.67 17.47
N PHE A 130 -23.60 8.15 16.70
CA PHE A 130 -23.45 7.88 15.29
C PHE A 130 -21.97 7.67 14.92
N SER A 131 -21.72 7.07 13.75
CA SER A 131 -20.35 6.78 13.29
C SER A 131 -19.67 8.01 12.72
N ALA A 132 -18.41 8.24 13.14
CA ALA A 132 -17.54 9.26 12.53
C ALA A 132 -17.28 8.95 11.06
N PRO A 133 -16.98 9.96 10.24
CA PRO A 133 -16.46 9.74 8.89
C PRO A 133 -15.13 8.97 8.94
N LEU A 134 -14.96 8.07 7.98
CA LEU A 134 -13.72 7.29 7.84
C LEU A 134 -12.57 8.24 7.51
N LYS A 135 -11.58 8.30 8.37
CA LYS A 135 -10.44 9.22 8.24
C LYS A 135 -9.13 8.51 8.53
N LEU A 136 -8.18 8.62 7.61
CA LEU A 136 -6.82 8.17 7.84
C LEU A 136 -6.04 9.30 8.54
N GLY A 137 -5.73 9.12 9.82
CA GLY A 137 -4.97 10.07 10.65
C GLY A 137 -3.47 9.99 10.33
N ALA A 138 -2.92 8.78 10.35
CA ALA A 138 -1.52 8.50 10.08
C ALA A 138 -1.23 8.48 8.58
N LYS A 139 -0.93 9.64 7.97
CA LYS A 139 -0.65 9.73 6.52
C LYS A 139 0.54 8.88 6.06
N GLY A 140 1.48 8.56 6.96
CA GLY A 140 2.58 7.63 6.69
C GLY A 140 2.11 6.22 6.32
N ALA A 141 0.92 5.81 6.75
CA ALA A 141 0.32 4.52 6.38
C ALA A 141 0.15 4.35 4.86
N LEU A 142 0.05 5.44 4.09
CA LEU A 142 0.00 5.41 2.63
C LEU A 142 1.27 4.83 1.99
N LEU A 143 2.40 4.84 2.68
CA LEU A 143 3.66 4.27 2.20
C LEU A 143 3.78 2.78 2.49
N THR A 144 2.94 2.22 3.35
CA THR A 144 3.09 0.84 3.85
C THR A 144 3.08 -0.18 2.72
N TRP A 145 2.15 -0.08 1.76
CA TRP A 145 2.10 -0.99 0.61
C TRP A 145 3.39 -0.95 -0.20
N SER A 146 3.83 0.25 -0.58
CA SER A 146 5.07 0.43 -1.37
C SER A 146 6.28 -0.13 -0.64
N LEU A 147 6.45 0.21 0.64
CA LEU A 147 7.59 -0.25 1.44
C LEU A 147 7.57 -1.77 1.61
N ALA A 148 6.42 -2.35 1.95
CA ALA A 148 6.27 -3.80 2.08
C ALA A 148 6.60 -4.51 0.75
N ALA A 149 6.06 -4.02 -0.37
CA ALA A 149 6.30 -4.60 -1.68
C ALA A 149 7.78 -4.51 -2.08
N LEU A 150 8.43 -3.37 -1.84
CA LEU A 150 9.85 -3.19 -2.16
C LEU A 150 10.75 -4.06 -1.29
N ILE A 151 10.55 -4.07 0.04
CA ILE A 151 11.37 -4.86 0.96
C ILE A 151 11.27 -6.35 0.63
N VAL A 152 10.04 -6.85 0.44
CA VAL A 152 9.83 -8.27 0.14
C VAL A 152 10.37 -8.63 -1.24
N HIS A 153 10.10 -7.83 -2.27
CA HIS A 153 10.58 -8.11 -3.63
C HIS A 153 12.09 -8.08 -3.72
N LEU A 154 12.74 -7.08 -3.14
CA LEU A 154 14.21 -6.97 -3.11
C LEU A 154 14.83 -8.10 -2.28
N GLY A 155 14.25 -8.43 -1.12
CA GLY A 155 14.69 -9.55 -0.31
C GLY A 155 14.61 -10.89 -1.05
N LEU A 156 13.48 -11.17 -1.72
CA LEU A 156 13.32 -12.38 -2.53
C LEU A 156 14.30 -12.41 -3.70
N THR A 157 14.53 -11.27 -4.35
CA THR A 157 15.47 -11.19 -5.46
C THR A 157 16.93 -11.41 -4.98
N ALA A 158 17.29 -10.87 -3.83
CA ALA A 158 18.61 -11.07 -3.24
C ALA A 158 18.87 -12.53 -2.81
N LEU A 159 17.85 -13.21 -2.27
CA LEU A 159 17.97 -14.57 -1.76
C LEU A 159 17.82 -15.64 -2.85
N PHE A 160 16.90 -15.44 -3.79
CA PHE A 160 16.48 -16.45 -4.76
C PHE A 160 16.60 -16.00 -6.23
N GLY A 161 17.06 -14.77 -6.46
CA GLY A 161 17.31 -14.28 -7.81
C GLY A 161 18.45 -15.02 -8.50
N PRO A 162 18.44 -15.12 -9.85
CA PRO A 162 19.55 -15.66 -10.59
C PRO A 162 20.80 -14.80 -10.37
N ARG A 163 21.90 -15.44 -10.05
CA ARG A 163 23.22 -14.77 -9.95
C ARG A 163 23.80 -14.60 -11.34
N ASP A 164 24.30 -13.42 -11.65
CA ASP A 164 25.09 -13.23 -12.86
C ASP A 164 26.42 -14.02 -12.73
N PRO A 165 26.89 -14.67 -13.80
CA PRO A 165 28.19 -15.29 -13.79
C PRO A 165 29.27 -14.27 -13.42
N GLU A 166 30.14 -14.61 -12.48
CA GLU A 166 31.21 -13.71 -12.09
C GLU A 166 32.12 -13.41 -13.32
N PRO A 167 32.39 -12.13 -13.62
CA PRO A 167 33.21 -11.75 -14.77
C PRO A 167 34.61 -12.37 -14.76
N TYR A 168 35.08 -12.76 -13.59
CA TYR A 168 36.43 -13.36 -13.39
C TYR A 168 36.53 -14.84 -13.81
N LEU A 169 35.40 -15.52 -14.05
CA LEU A 169 35.42 -16.91 -14.53
C LEU A 169 35.50 -17.00 -16.07
N GLN A 170 35.43 -15.88 -16.78
CA GLN A 170 35.89 -15.83 -18.16
C GLN A 170 37.40 -15.65 -18.18
N ASN A 171 38.14 -16.65 -17.65
CA ASN A 171 39.57 -16.71 -17.82
C ASN A 171 39.83 -16.71 -19.33
N PRO A 172 40.48 -15.71 -19.94
CA PRO A 172 40.88 -15.82 -21.32
C PRO A 172 41.73 -17.08 -21.42
N ALA A 173 41.40 -17.94 -22.36
CA ALA A 173 42.18 -19.16 -22.58
C ALA A 173 43.68 -18.84 -22.53
N PRO A 174 44.46 -19.65 -21.83
CA PRO A 174 45.92 -19.40 -21.74
C PRO A 174 46.46 -19.17 -23.14
N LYS A 175 47.13 -18.05 -23.34
CA LYS A 175 47.78 -17.73 -24.61
C LYS A 175 49.23 -18.20 -24.51
N ASP A 176 49.76 -18.65 -25.61
CA ASP A 176 51.17 -18.92 -25.71
C ASP A 176 52.00 -17.62 -25.59
N PRO A 177 53.32 -17.66 -25.43
CA PRO A 177 54.16 -16.47 -25.35
C PRO A 177 54.06 -15.53 -26.56
N TYR A 178 53.49 -15.98 -27.65
CA TYR A 178 53.28 -15.24 -28.90
C TYR A 178 51.82 -14.76 -29.08
N GLY A 179 50.92 -14.98 -28.07
CA GLY A 179 49.57 -14.48 -28.04
C GLY A 179 48.51 -15.31 -28.77
N ALA A 180 48.86 -16.51 -29.26
CA ALA A 180 47.95 -17.44 -29.89
C ALA A 180 47.17 -18.27 -28.84
N PRO A 181 45.89 -18.66 -29.09
CA PRO A 181 45.16 -19.59 -28.24
C PRO A 181 45.87 -20.95 -28.26
N LEU A 182 46.07 -21.56 -27.09
CA LEU A 182 46.54 -22.94 -26.99
C LEU A 182 45.46 -23.91 -27.54
N PRO A 183 45.86 -24.95 -28.27
CA PRO A 183 44.91 -25.92 -28.83
C PRO A 183 44.11 -26.66 -27.77
#